data_ea1b43fe7d67248948ffaf2dd28dd06e
#
_entry.id   ea1b43fe7d67248948ffaf2dd28dd06e
#
_cell.length_a   1.000
_cell.length_b   1.000
_cell.length_c   1.000
_cell.angle_alpha   90.00
_cell.angle_beta   90.00
_cell.angle_gamma   90.00
#
_symmetry.space_group_name_H-M   'P 1'
#
loop_
_entity.id
_entity.type
_entity.pdbx_description
1 polymer ?
#
loop_
_entity_poly.entity_id
_entity_poly.type
_entity_poly.pdbx_seq_one_letter_code
_entity_poly.pdbx_strand_id
1 'polypeptide(L)'
;MKKLIQYLKNCWKIEDLRKRLLTTFLFIAIYRFGSFVVLPGINPAMLQQLQSQTSGGLMSLLDMFTGGAFSNASIFALGIMPYISASIVMQLLCVAVPFFQKMQREGESGRKKISWYTRILTVFILFFQAPSYLMNLKYQANMALSSGISWTVFMFPATVILAAGSMFILWLGERITDKGIGNGVSIIIAIGIIARLPQAFYQEVKSRFSAISGGGIVMFIVEILILYAVVCAAIMLVQGVRKIPVQYAKRLVGNKQYGGARQYLPLKVFAANVMPIIFAQALMFIPLTLVRFQSASASSALQQLMDNRSLLYNIVYVILIIAFTYFYTAITLNPTQMAEDMKRNNGFIPGVKPGKPTAEYIDTIMSRITWPASLFIAFIAIMPALAGLLDVQQAFSQFFGGTSLLILVGVIIDTLQQIESHLLMRHYDGLLNSGRTRNAGAISAY
;
A
#
# COMPACT_ATOMS: atom_id res chain seq x y z
N MET A 1 10.38 0.04 26.98
CA MET A 1 10.50 1.49 26.80
C MET A 1 11.96 1.96 26.66
N LYS A 2 12.90 1.61 27.55
CA LYS A 2 14.32 2.06 27.45
C LYS A 2 15.00 1.70 26.11
N LYS A 3 14.79 0.46 25.57
CA LYS A 3 15.34 0.04 24.28
C LYS A 3 14.80 0.86 23.10
N LEU A 4 13.52 1.21 23.11
CA LEU A 4 12.86 1.98 22.05
C LEU A 4 13.36 3.43 22.02
N ILE A 5 13.52 4.05 23.20
CA ILE A 5 14.09 5.39 23.34
C ILE A 5 15.55 5.42 22.88
N GLN A 6 16.32 4.36 23.19
CA GLN A 6 17.70 4.24 22.75
C GLN A 6 17.82 4.04 21.23
N TYR A 7 16.88 3.29 20.63
CA TYR A 7 16.75 3.10 19.18
C TYR A 7 16.47 4.44 18.47
N LEU A 8 15.48 5.19 18.95
CA LEU A 8 15.16 6.52 18.45
C LEU A 8 16.33 7.50 18.59
N LYS A 9 17.03 7.46 19.73
CA LYS A 9 18.21 8.31 19.95
C LYS A 9 19.35 7.97 19.01
N ASN A 10 19.55 6.69 18.69
CA ASN A 10 20.54 6.24 17.72
C ASN A 10 20.18 6.65 16.29
N CYS A 11 18.89 6.55 15.90
CA CYS A 11 18.39 7.06 14.61
C CYS A 11 18.64 8.57 14.46
N TRP A 12 18.44 9.34 15.53
CA TRP A 12 18.63 10.79 15.50
C TRP A 12 20.10 11.25 15.45
N LYS A 13 21.03 10.41 15.93
CA LYS A 13 22.47 10.69 15.88
C LYS A 13 23.06 10.58 14.47
N ILE A 14 22.43 9.83 13.57
CA ILE A 14 22.90 9.66 12.21
C ILE A 14 22.36 10.82 11.36
N GLU A 15 23.25 11.71 10.90
CA GLU A 15 22.89 12.93 10.19
C GLU A 15 22.11 12.66 8.89
N ASP A 16 22.52 11.67 8.10
CA ASP A 16 21.85 11.30 6.85
C ASP A 16 20.42 10.77 7.11
N LEU A 17 20.26 9.88 8.09
CA LEU A 17 18.97 9.34 8.46
C LEU A 17 18.04 10.43 9.03
N ARG A 18 18.57 11.34 9.84
CA ARG A 18 17.83 12.49 10.37
C ARG A 18 17.34 13.41 9.23
N LYS A 19 18.21 13.73 8.24
CA LYS A 19 17.82 14.53 7.07
C LYS A 19 16.70 13.87 6.29
N ARG A 20 16.79 12.56 6.02
CA ARG A 20 15.77 11.79 5.32
C ARG A 20 14.44 11.75 6.08
N LEU A 21 14.46 11.54 7.41
CA LEU A 21 13.27 11.55 8.26
C LEU A 21 12.60 12.94 8.24
N LEU A 22 13.37 14.02 8.41
CA LEU A 22 12.86 15.39 8.38
C LEU A 22 12.25 15.74 7.02
N THR A 23 12.89 15.32 5.92
CA THR A 23 12.37 15.52 4.56
C THR A 23 11.05 14.79 4.37
N THR A 24 10.96 13.53 4.84
CA THR A 24 9.72 12.75 4.76
C THR A 24 8.61 13.43 5.56
N PHE A 25 8.90 13.87 6.78
CA PHE A 25 7.93 14.56 7.63
C PHE A 25 7.45 15.87 7.01
N LEU A 26 8.36 16.66 6.41
CA LEU A 26 8.03 17.91 5.73
C LEU A 26 7.05 17.67 4.56
N PHE A 27 7.33 16.68 3.72
CA PHE A 27 6.45 16.36 2.58
C PHE A 27 5.08 15.81 3.03
N ILE A 28 5.05 15.04 4.11
CA ILE A 28 3.79 14.60 4.74
C ILE A 28 2.99 15.81 5.25
N ALA A 29 3.64 16.78 5.89
CA ALA A 29 2.98 17.99 6.38
C ALA A 29 2.37 18.81 5.21
N ILE A 30 3.09 18.95 4.09
CA ILE A 30 2.60 19.62 2.88
C ILE A 30 1.36 18.88 2.33
N TYR A 31 1.42 17.55 2.24
CA TYR A 31 0.27 16.73 1.80
C TYR A 31 -0.94 16.92 2.72
N ARG A 32 -0.74 16.89 4.03
CA ARG A 32 -1.83 17.07 5.01
C ARG A 32 -2.43 18.47 4.95
N PHE A 33 -1.61 19.49 4.82
CA PHE A 33 -2.08 20.87 4.65
C PHE A 33 -2.98 20.99 3.40
N GLY A 34 -2.53 20.49 2.26
CA GLY A 34 -3.30 20.56 1.02
C GLY A 34 -4.59 19.75 1.04
N SER A 35 -4.71 18.71 1.88
CA SER A 35 -5.95 17.94 2.03
C SER A 35 -7.08 18.71 2.75
N PHE A 36 -6.79 19.84 3.39
CA PHE A 36 -7.78 20.74 3.98
C PHE A 36 -8.13 21.93 3.08
N VAL A 37 -7.36 22.19 2.02
CA VAL A 37 -7.63 23.29 1.09
C VAL A 37 -8.79 22.89 0.18
N VAL A 38 -9.95 23.47 0.40
CA VAL A 38 -11.18 23.20 -0.39
C VAL A 38 -11.05 23.78 -1.81
N LEU A 39 -11.67 23.12 -2.78
CA LEU A 39 -11.73 23.59 -4.17
C LEU A 39 -12.35 25.01 -4.24
N PRO A 40 -11.72 25.95 -4.96
CA PRO A 40 -12.27 27.29 -5.14
C PRO A 40 -13.68 27.22 -5.76
N GLY A 41 -14.63 27.92 -5.16
CA GLY A 41 -16.03 27.95 -5.61
C GLY A 41 -16.96 26.99 -4.87
N ILE A 42 -16.46 26.16 -3.94
CA ILE A 42 -17.28 25.29 -3.10
C ILE A 42 -17.42 25.91 -1.70
N ASN A 43 -18.65 25.89 -1.18
CA ASN A 43 -18.93 26.37 0.17
C ASN A 43 -18.65 25.27 1.20
N PRO A 44 -17.66 25.44 2.11
CA PRO A 44 -17.29 24.42 3.08
C PRO A 44 -18.40 24.09 4.09
N ALA A 45 -19.34 24.98 4.37
CA ALA A 45 -20.45 24.73 5.29
C ALA A 45 -21.40 23.63 4.81
N MET A 46 -21.55 23.46 3.49
CA MET A 46 -22.41 22.46 2.88
C MET A 46 -21.75 21.06 2.83
N LEU A 47 -20.44 20.99 3.07
CA LEU A 47 -19.69 19.72 3.03
C LEU A 47 -19.95 18.80 4.22
N GLN A 48 -20.50 19.31 5.33
CA GLN A 48 -20.89 18.49 6.47
C GLN A 48 -21.98 17.46 6.10
N GLN A 49 -22.89 17.82 5.19
CA GLN A 49 -23.89 16.87 4.68
C GLN A 49 -23.26 15.79 3.80
N LEU A 50 -22.21 16.11 3.06
CA LEU A 50 -21.42 15.14 2.30
C LEU A 50 -20.72 14.12 3.20
N GLN A 51 -20.16 14.56 4.31
CA GLN A 51 -19.50 13.66 5.27
C GLN A 51 -20.46 12.61 5.84
N SER A 52 -21.68 12.97 6.14
CA SER A 52 -22.70 12.02 6.64
C SER A 52 -23.16 11.02 5.57
N GLN A 53 -23.22 11.43 4.31
CA GLN A 53 -23.60 10.56 3.19
C GLN A 53 -22.42 9.69 2.67
N THR A 54 -21.20 10.17 2.82
CA THR A 54 -19.99 9.45 2.41
C THR A 54 -19.55 8.42 3.47
N SER A 55 -20.14 8.45 4.67
CA SER A 55 -19.82 7.52 5.76
C SER A 55 -20.22 6.06 5.49
N GLY A 56 -20.90 5.76 4.37
CA GLY A 56 -21.36 4.43 3.97
C GLY A 56 -20.76 3.94 2.64
N GLY A 57 -20.59 2.63 2.51
CA GLY A 57 -20.23 1.94 1.27
C GLY A 57 -18.81 2.20 0.76
N LEU A 58 -18.62 2.02 -0.54
CA LEU A 58 -17.31 2.13 -1.21
C LEU A 58 -16.72 3.55 -1.20
N MET A 59 -17.57 4.60 -1.08
CA MET A 59 -17.11 5.99 -1.00
C MET A 59 -16.32 6.27 0.27
N SER A 60 -16.67 5.62 1.36
CA SER A 60 -15.97 5.71 2.63
C SER A 60 -14.53 5.16 2.55
N LEU A 61 -14.31 4.13 1.72
CA LEU A 61 -12.96 3.63 1.45
C LEU A 61 -12.10 4.63 0.67
N LEU A 62 -12.66 5.30 -0.36
CA LEU A 62 -11.96 6.38 -1.08
C LEU A 62 -11.58 7.52 -0.14
N ASP A 63 -12.53 7.94 0.71
CA ASP A 63 -12.29 9.00 1.68
C ASP A 63 -11.22 8.63 2.71
N MET A 64 -11.16 7.37 3.09
CA MET A 64 -10.14 6.84 3.99
C MET A 64 -8.73 6.88 3.35
N PHE A 65 -8.57 6.46 2.09
CA PHE A 65 -7.29 6.50 1.39
C PHE A 65 -6.79 7.93 1.14
N THR A 66 -7.71 8.87 0.92
CA THR A 66 -7.37 10.28 0.74
C THR A 66 -7.22 11.04 2.06
N GLY A 67 -7.46 10.36 3.21
CA GLY A 67 -7.36 10.95 4.54
C GLY A 67 -8.37 12.06 4.80
N GLY A 68 -9.56 11.98 4.18
CA GLY A 68 -10.62 12.97 4.30
C GLY A 68 -10.63 14.04 3.22
N ALA A 69 -9.67 14.02 2.31
CA ALA A 69 -9.61 15.00 1.22
C ALA A 69 -10.80 14.87 0.26
N PHE A 70 -11.31 13.65 0.08
CA PHE A 70 -12.47 13.37 -0.78
C PHE A 70 -13.76 14.00 -0.23
N SER A 71 -14.07 13.78 1.04
CA SER A 71 -15.27 14.32 1.70
C SER A 71 -15.17 15.84 1.94
N ASN A 72 -13.96 16.37 2.07
CA ASN A 72 -13.72 17.80 2.20
C ASN A 72 -13.71 18.55 0.86
N ALA A 73 -13.96 17.86 -0.27
CA ALA A 73 -13.87 18.43 -1.61
C ALA A 73 -12.60 19.28 -1.82
N SER A 74 -11.46 18.74 -1.35
CA SER A 74 -10.19 19.45 -1.39
C SER A 74 -9.54 19.39 -2.78
N ILE A 75 -8.50 20.20 -3.00
CA ILE A 75 -7.66 20.14 -4.19
C ILE A 75 -7.06 18.73 -4.38
N PHE A 76 -6.87 17.98 -3.28
CA PHE A 76 -6.34 16.63 -3.26
C PHE A 76 -7.42 15.54 -3.16
N ALA A 77 -8.68 15.85 -3.50
CA ALA A 77 -9.81 14.93 -3.34
C ALA A 77 -9.63 13.57 -4.04
N LEU A 78 -9.03 13.54 -5.24
CA LEU A 78 -8.75 12.28 -5.95
C LEU A 78 -7.53 11.54 -5.41
N GLY A 79 -6.67 12.23 -4.65
CA GLY A 79 -5.50 11.64 -4.03
C GLY A 79 -4.56 10.97 -5.03
N ILE A 80 -4.05 9.80 -4.65
CA ILE A 80 -3.11 9.00 -5.44
C ILE A 80 -3.82 7.87 -6.23
N MET A 81 -5.15 7.73 -6.08
CA MET A 81 -5.94 6.65 -6.69
C MET A 81 -5.81 6.56 -8.21
N PRO A 82 -5.83 7.67 -9.00
CA PRO A 82 -5.66 7.62 -10.44
C PRO A 82 -4.30 7.02 -10.86
N TYR A 83 -3.24 7.32 -10.11
CA TYR A 83 -1.92 6.74 -10.34
C TYR A 83 -1.88 5.24 -10.01
N ILE A 84 -2.53 4.81 -8.93
CA ILE A 84 -2.64 3.39 -8.60
C ILE A 84 -3.32 2.64 -9.73
N SER A 85 -4.46 3.15 -10.23
CA SER A 85 -5.19 2.57 -11.36
C SER A 85 -4.32 2.50 -12.62
N ALA A 86 -3.59 3.57 -12.95
CA ALA A 86 -2.65 3.61 -14.06
C ALA A 86 -1.51 2.60 -13.91
N SER A 87 -0.94 2.50 -12.72
CA SER A 87 0.14 1.55 -12.40
C SER A 87 -0.32 0.11 -12.56
N ILE A 88 -1.56 -0.18 -12.12
CA ILE A 88 -2.20 -1.48 -12.30
C ILE A 88 -2.31 -1.84 -13.78
N VAL A 89 -2.89 -0.95 -14.58
CA VAL A 89 -3.06 -1.15 -16.02
C VAL A 89 -1.69 -1.37 -16.69
N MET A 90 -0.68 -0.57 -16.35
CA MET A 90 0.67 -0.72 -16.90
C MET A 90 1.33 -2.04 -16.51
N GLN A 91 1.14 -2.51 -15.28
CA GLN A 91 1.65 -3.82 -14.85
C GLN A 91 0.99 -4.96 -15.63
N LEU A 92 -0.32 -4.89 -15.86
CA LEU A 92 -1.03 -5.85 -16.70
C LEU A 92 -0.54 -5.81 -18.16
N LEU A 93 -0.32 -4.61 -18.71
CA LEU A 93 0.23 -4.43 -20.06
C LEU A 93 1.67 -4.98 -20.17
N CYS A 94 2.50 -4.86 -19.14
CA CYS A 94 3.84 -5.44 -19.11
C CYS A 94 3.82 -6.99 -19.16
N VAL A 95 2.72 -7.62 -18.77
CA VAL A 95 2.54 -9.08 -18.88
C VAL A 95 1.89 -9.48 -20.20
N ALA A 96 0.86 -8.74 -20.64
CA ALA A 96 0.05 -9.08 -21.80
C ALA A 96 0.70 -8.69 -23.13
N VAL A 97 1.46 -7.58 -23.18
CA VAL A 97 1.98 -7.02 -24.42
C VAL A 97 3.49 -7.22 -24.54
N PRO A 98 3.99 -7.93 -25.58
CA PRO A 98 5.42 -8.22 -25.74
C PRO A 98 6.33 -6.99 -25.80
N PHE A 99 5.84 -5.85 -26.28
CA PHE A 99 6.56 -4.59 -26.33
C PHE A 99 6.95 -4.09 -24.93
N PHE A 100 5.99 -4.04 -24.00
CA PHE A 100 6.24 -3.64 -22.62
C PHE A 100 7.04 -4.68 -21.84
N GLN A 101 6.85 -5.96 -22.16
CA GLN A 101 7.63 -7.05 -21.57
C GLN A 101 9.14 -6.95 -21.92
N LYS A 102 9.47 -6.62 -23.18
CA LYS A 102 10.86 -6.36 -23.59
C LYS A 102 11.43 -5.16 -22.82
N MET A 103 10.68 -4.08 -22.73
CA MET A 103 11.06 -2.87 -22.00
C MET A 103 11.33 -3.15 -20.51
N GLN A 104 10.53 -4.01 -19.88
CA GLN A 104 10.76 -4.41 -18.49
C GLN A 104 12.08 -5.18 -18.30
N ARG A 105 12.49 -5.94 -19.31
CA ARG A 105 13.76 -6.69 -19.32
C ARG A 105 15.00 -5.81 -19.59
N GLU A 106 14.83 -4.61 -20.12
CA GLU A 106 15.92 -3.64 -20.36
C GLU A 106 16.55 -3.08 -19.07
N GLY A 107 16.06 -3.47 -17.89
CA GLY A 107 16.59 -3.04 -16.60
C GLY A 107 16.16 -1.62 -16.21
N GLU A 108 17.09 -0.80 -15.73
CA GLU A 108 16.77 0.52 -15.15
C GLU A 108 16.25 1.54 -16.18
N SER A 109 16.77 1.50 -17.41
CA SER A 109 16.30 2.35 -18.51
C SER A 109 14.86 2.04 -18.89
N GLY A 110 14.53 0.76 -18.99
CA GLY A 110 13.18 0.30 -19.30
C GLY A 110 12.18 0.65 -18.18
N ARG A 111 12.57 0.52 -16.92
CA ARG A 111 11.74 0.92 -15.77
C ARG A 111 11.42 2.42 -15.78
N LYS A 112 12.37 3.27 -16.13
CA LYS A 112 12.15 4.73 -16.28
C LYS A 112 11.14 5.03 -17.39
N LYS A 113 11.21 4.35 -18.54
CA LYS A 113 10.24 4.49 -19.63
C LYS A 113 8.83 4.02 -19.18
N ILE A 114 8.71 2.87 -18.53
CA ILE A 114 7.44 2.37 -17.99
C ILE A 114 6.84 3.38 -17.00
N SER A 115 7.64 3.93 -16.09
CA SER A 115 7.18 4.98 -15.16
C SER A 115 6.66 6.23 -15.89
N TRP A 116 7.32 6.63 -16.98
CA TRP A 116 6.87 7.75 -17.81
C TRP A 116 5.50 7.47 -18.47
N TYR A 117 5.32 6.27 -19.05
CA TYR A 117 4.01 5.84 -19.60
C TYR A 117 2.94 5.78 -18.53
N THR A 118 3.28 5.31 -17.33
CA THR A 118 2.35 5.29 -16.19
C THR A 118 1.87 6.70 -15.84
N ARG A 119 2.74 7.70 -15.85
CA ARG A 119 2.36 9.11 -15.58
C ARG A 119 1.43 9.67 -16.66
N ILE A 120 1.70 9.39 -17.93
CA ILE A 120 0.81 9.82 -19.03
C ILE A 120 -0.57 9.17 -18.87
N LEU A 121 -0.59 7.87 -18.61
CA LEU A 121 -1.84 7.15 -18.39
C LEU A 121 -2.60 7.68 -17.17
N THR A 122 -1.88 8.08 -16.11
CA THR A 122 -2.47 8.75 -14.93
C THR A 122 -3.19 10.03 -15.31
N VAL A 123 -2.56 10.88 -16.11
CA VAL A 123 -3.20 12.13 -16.59
C VAL A 123 -4.45 11.82 -17.40
N PHE A 124 -4.37 10.83 -18.29
CA PHE A 124 -5.53 10.40 -19.08
C PHE A 124 -6.69 9.93 -18.18
N ILE A 125 -6.42 9.07 -17.20
CA ILE A 125 -7.43 8.59 -16.24
C ILE A 125 -8.01 9.76 -15.42
N LEU A 126 -7.18 10.73 -15.03
CA LEU A 126 -7.63 11.92 -14.31
C LEU A 126 -8.68 12.73 -15.06
N PHE A 127 -8.53 12.87 -16.39
CA PHE A 127 -9.52 13.57 -17.22
C PHE A 127 -10.91 12.90 -17.22
N PHE A 128 -11.00 11.62 -16.93
CA PHE A 128 -12.27 10.90 -16.76
C PHE A 128 -12.76 10.89 -15.32
N GLN A 129 -11.86 10.68 -14.37
CA GLN A 129 -12.23 10.57 -12.96
C GLN A 129 -12.60 11.91 -12.33
N ALA A 130 -11.93 13.01 -12.69
CA ALA A 130 -12.22 14.31 -12.11
C ALA A 130 -13.63 14.83 -12.46
N PRO A 131 -14.10 14.80 -13.71
CA PRO A 131 -15.49 15.14 -14.01
C PRO A 131 -16.50 14.21 -13.33
N SER A 132 -16.20 12.91 -13.25
CA SER A 132 -17.07 11.95 -12.56
C SER A 132 -17.21 12.28 -11.07
N TYR A 133 -16.11 12.67 -10.42
CA TYR A 133 -16.12 13.13 -9.03
C TYR A 133 -16.95 14.42 -8.86
N LEU A 134 -16.76 15.40 -9.73
CA LEU A 134 -17.52 16.67 -9.70
C LEU A 134 -19.01 16.45 -9.93
N MET A 135 -19.39 15.56 -10.85
CA MET A 135 -20.78 15.16 -11.05
C MET A 135 -21.38 14.52 -9.78
N ASN A 136 -20.64 13.63 -9.15
CA ASN A 136 -21.04 13.03 -7.88
C ASN A 136 -21.25 14.09 -6.79
N LEU A 137 -20.33 15.04 -6.69
CA LEU A 137 -20.43 16.18 -5.78
C LEU A 137 -21.68 17.02 -6.05
N LYS A 138 -22.03 17.25 -7.32
CA LYS A 138 -23.26 17.94 -7.73
C LYS A 138 -24.53 17.26 -7.23
N TYR A 139 -24.59 15.93 -7.37
CA TYR A 139 -25.77 15.16 -6.96
C TYR A 139 -25.91 15.00 -5.45
N GLN A 140 -24.80 14.89 -4.72
CA GLN A 140 -24.83 14.67 -3.28
C GLN A 140 -24.91 15.96 -2.46
N ALA A 141 -24.31 17.02 -2.95
CA ALA A 141 -24.28 18.32 -2.27
C ALA A 141 -25.11 19.36 -3.03
N ASN A 142 -26.42 19.12 -3.19
CA ASN A 142 -27.32 20.09 -3.81
C ASN A 142 -26.98 21.51 -3.32
N MET A 143 -26.38 22.37 -4.19
CA MET A 143 -25.97 23.76 -3.93
C MET A 143 -24.68 24.00 -3.14
N ALA A 144 -23.72 23.10 -3.12
CA ALA A 144 -22.39 23.42 -2.55
C ALA A 144 -21.61 24.47 -3.38
N LEU A 145 -22.15 24.89 -4.53
CA LEU A 145 -21.55 25.95 -5.33
C LEU A 145 -21.89 27.32 -4.75
N SER A 146 -20.90 28.21 -4.70
CA SER A 146 -21.10 29.62 -4.33
C SER A 146 -22.12 30.27 -5.26
N SER A 147 -23.08 31.02 -4.70
CA SER A 147 -24.14 31.72 -5.44
C SER A 147 -23.52 32.59 -6.52
N GLY A 148 -23.86 32.32 -7.79
CA GLY A 148 -23.45 33.11 -8.95
C GLY A 148 -22.57 32.41 -9.98
N ILE A 149 -22.08 31.18 -9.72
CA ILE A 149 -21.25 30.43 -10.68
C ILE A 149 -22.10 29.35 -11.35
N SER A 150 -22.16 29.32 -12.70
CA SER A 150 -22.81 28.23 -13.40
C SER A 150 -21.97 26.97 -13.33
N TRP A 151 -22.62 25.81 -13.16
CA TRP A 151 -21.95 24.52 -13.00
C TRP A 151 -21.04 24.17 -14.19
N THR A 152 -21.46 24.52 -15.41
CA THR A 152 -20.70 24.28 -16.62
C THR A 152 -19.38 25.04 -16.68
N VAL A 153 -19.35 26.28 -16.19
CA VAL A 153 -18.13 27.10 -16.13
C VAL A 153 -17.21 26.63 -15.02
N PHE A 154 -17.77 26.13 -13.91
CA PHE A 154 -17.00 25.59 -12.78
C PHE A 154 -16.30 24.27 -13.11
N MET A 155 -16.92 23.41 -13.91
CA MET A 155 -16.48 22.04 -14.15
C MET A 155 -15.09 21.96 -14.79
N PHE A 156 -14.78 22.82 -15.77
CA PHE A 156 -13.50 22.78 -16.47
C PHE A 156 -12.32 23.18 -15.59
N PRO A 157 -12.30 24.36 -14.93
CA PRO A 157 -11.19 24.73 -14.05
C PRO A 157 -11.06 23.80 -12.85
N ALA A 158 -12.16 23.31 -12.27
CA ALA A 158 -12.13 22.36 -11.17
C ALA A 158 -11.48 21.02 -11.57
N THR A 159 -11.77 20.54 -12.80
CA THR A 159 -11.11 19.34 -13.35
C THR A 159 -9.59 19.53 -13.47
N VAL A 160 -9.16 20.69 -13.99
CA VAL A 160 -7.72 20.99 -14.12
C VAL A 160 -7.04 21.10 -12.75
N ILE A 161 -7.69 21.73 -11.77
CA ILE A 161 -7.17 21.86 -10.41
C ILE A 161 -7.03 20.48 -9.74
N LEU A 162 -8.05 19.62 -9.87
CA LEU A 162 -8.00 18.25 -9.34
C LEU A 162 -6.90 17.41 -10.00
N ALA A 163 -6.74 17.53 -11.31
CA ALA A 163 -5.68 16.85 -12.05
C ALA A 163 -4.29 17.33 -11.60
N ALA A 164 -4.10 18.63 -11.48
CA ALA A 164 -2.87 19.22 -10.98
C ALA A 164 -2.57 18.79 -9.54
N GLY A 165 -3.59 18.77 -8.67
CA GLY A 165 -3.47 18.29 -7.29
C GLY A 165 -3.03 16.84 -7.18
N SER A 166 -3.62 15.94 -7.96
CA SER A 166 -3.24 14.53 -7.97
C SER A 166 -1.83 14.31 -8.53
N MET A 167 -1.43 15.04 -9.58
CA MET A 167 -0.06 15.00 -10.10
C MET A 167 0.95 15.55 -9.11
N PHE A 168 0.58 16.56 -8.33
CA PHE A 168 1.42 17.09 -7.26
C PHE A 168 1.62 16.08 -6.13
N ILE A 169 0.57 15.35 -5.73
CA ILE A 169 0.70 14.26 -4.73
C ILE A 169 1.62 13.16 -5.25
N LEU A 170 1.49 12.79 -6.53
CA LEU A 170 2.39 11.82 -7.14
C LEU A 170 3.84 12.29 -7.08
N TRP A 171 4.10 13.55 -7.44
CA TRP A 171 5.44 14.15 -7.34
C TRP A 171 5.96 14.15 -5.90
N LEU A 172 5.11 14.46 -4.91
CA LEU A 172 5.49 14.37 -3.49
C LEU A 172 5.88 12.93 -3.11
N GLY A 173 5.10 11.93 -3.55
CA GLY A 173 5.40 10.52 -3.31
C GLY A 173 6.74 10.10 -3.90
N GLU A 174 7.03 10.50 -5.13
CA GLU A 174 8.33 10.24 -5.77
C GLU A 174 9.48 10.93 -5.00
N ARG A 175 9.29 12.17 -4.56
CA ARG A 175 10.30 12.89 -3.77
C ARG A 175 10.55 12.25 -2.39
N ILE A 176 9.52 11.71 -1.76
CA ILE A 176 9.69 10.94 -0.52
C ILE A 176 10.50 9.68 -0.81
N THR A 177 10.22 8.97 -1.91
CA THR A 177 10.97 7.76 -2.29
C THR A 177 12.44 8.07 -2.58
N ASP A 178 12.74 9.17 -3.28
CA ASP A 178 14.10 9.54 -3.67
C ASP A 178 14.93 10.09 -2.51
N LYS A 179 14.37 11.01 -1.72
CA LYS A 179 15.10 11.80 -0.70
C LYS A 179 14.70 11.45 0.73
N GLY A 180 13.61 10.72 0.92
CA GLY A 180 13.10 10.32 2.23
C GLY A 180 13.45 8.88 2.59
N ILE A 181 12.56 8.25 3.35
CA ILE A 181 12.63 6.85 3.77
C ILE A 181 11.35 6.15 3.30
N GLY A 182 11.48 4.94 2.82
CA GLY A 182 10.35 4.11 2.40
C GLY A 182 9.83 4.42 1.00
N ASN A 183 8.76 3.73 0.63
CA ASN A 183 8.03 4.01 -0.61
C ASN A 183 7.06 5.17 -0.36
N GLY A 184 7.33 6.33 -0.98
CA GLY A 184 6.56 7.55 -0.73
C GLY A 184 5.07 7.45 -1.06
N VAL A 185 4.72 6.74 -2.14
CA VAL A 185 3.31 6.47 -2.49
C VAL A 185 2.59 5.72 -1.37
N SER A 186 3.22 4.66 -0.88
CA SER A 186 2.68 3.83 0.21
C SER A 186 2.57 4.62 1.53
N ILE A 187 3.55 5.47 1.82
CA ILE A 187 3.54 6.33 3.01
C ILE A 187 2.40 7.35 2.95
N ILE A 188 2.16 7.98 1.80
CA ILE A 188 1.05 8.94 1.63
C ILE A 188 -0.30 8.24 1.91
N ILE A 189 -0.49 7.02 1.39
CA ILE A 189 -1.69 6.23 1.64
C ILE A 189 -1.82 5.90 3.14
N ALA A 190 -0.74 5.41 3.75
CA ALA A 190 -0.74 5.06 5.17
C ALA A 190 -1.05 6.27 6.07
N ILE A 191 -0.51 7.44 5.77
CA ILE A 191 -0.81 8.69 6.49
C ILE A 191 -2.27 9.11 6.29
N GLY A 192 -2.84 8.92 5.09
CA GLY A 192 -4.26 9.12 4.85
C GLY A 192 -5.12 8.26 5.78
N ILE A 193 -4.79 6.98 5.88
CA ILE A 193 -5.48 6.03 6.76
C ILE A 193 -5.34 6.42 8.23
N ILE A 194 -4.11 6.68 8.71
CA ILE A 194 -3.85 7.06 10.11
C ILE A 194 -4.61 8.33 10.50
N ALA A 195 -4.73 9.28 9.59
CA ALA A 195 -5.37 10.55 9.86
C ALA A 195 -6.87 10.45 10.19
N ARG A 196 -7.54 9.40 9.71
CA ARG A 196 -8.96 9.12 10.01
C ARG A 196 -9.17 8.31 11.28
N LEU A 197 -8.14 7.60 11.73
CA LEU A 197 -8.22 6.73 12.91
C LEU A 197 -8.68 7.46 14.19
N PRO A 198 -8.13 8.62 14.58
CA PRO A 198 -8.55 9.30 15.81
C PRO A 198 -10.04 9.70 15.80
N GLN A 199 -10.55 10.16 14.64
CA GLN A 199 -11.94 10.54 14.49
C GLN A 199 -12.87 9.31 14.55
N ALA A 200 -12.52 8.23 13.87
CA ALA A 200 -13.27 6.98 13.88
C ALA A 200 -13.30 6.37 15.29
N PHE A 201 -12.17 6.36 15.99
CA PHE A 201 -12.06 5.92 17.37
C PHE A 201 -12.93 6.74 18.32
N TYR A 202 -12.89 8.07 18.21
CA TYR A 202 -13.73 8.95 19.02
C TYR A 202 -15.23 8.71 18.80
N GLN A 203 -15.64 8.51 17.54
CA GLN A 203 -17.03 8.20 17.19
C GLN A 203 -17.48 6.86 17.78
N GLU A 204 -16.63 5.82 17.75
CA GLU A 204 -16.91 4.51 18.34
C GLU A 204 -17.07 4.62 19.86
N VAL A 205 -16.12 5.26 20.55
CA VAL A 205 -16.21 5.50 21.99
C VAL A 205 -17.51 6.22 22.33
N LYS A 206 -17.83 7.31 21.64
CA LYS A 206 -19.06 8.07 21.87
C LYS A 206 -20.31 7.21 21.65
N SER A 207 -20.33 6.39 20.61
CA SER A 207 -21.45 5.48 20.30
C SER A 207 -21.67 4.45 21.40
N ARG A 208 -20.58 3.85 21.93
CA ARG A 208 -20.65 2.82 22.97
C ARG A 208 -20.97 3.36 24.36
N PHE A 209 -20.57 4.58 24.65
CA PHE A 209 -20.90 5.24 25.92
C PHE A 209 -22.26 5.94 25.89
N SER A 210 -22.84 6.22 24.72
CA SER A 210 -24.22 6.69 24.62
C SER A 210 -25.15 5.50 24.76
N ALA A 211 -26.12 5.55 25.69
CA ALA A 211 -27.02 4.49 26.09
C ALA A 211 -27.93 3.88 24.97
N ILE A 212 -27.73 4.31 23.73
CA ILE A 212 -28.51 3.96 22.54
C ILE A 212 -28.01 2.67 21.87
N SER A 213 -26.72 2.30 22.07
CA SER A 213 -26.13 1.07 21.50
C SER A 213 -26.01 -0.01 22.56
N GLY A 214 -26.72 -1.11 22.39
CA GLY A 214 -26.66 -2.26 23.29
C GLY A 214 -25.25 -2.88 23.33
N GLY A 215 -24.61 -2.93 24.48
CA GLY A 215 -23.32 -3.61 24.67
C GLY A 215 -22.33 -2.92 25.59
N GLY A 216 -22.38 -1.61 25.71
CA GLY A 216 -21.57 -0.85 26.69
C GLY A 216 -20.06 -1.07 26.59
N ILE A 217 -19.38 -0.83 27.72
CA ILE A 217 -17.90 -0.92 27.86
C ILE A 217 -17.36 -2.32 27.56
N VAL A 218 -18.13 -3.39 27.89
CA VAL A 218 -17.70 -4.77 27.68
C VAL A 218 -17.50 -5.06 26.20
N MET A 219 -18.46 -4.65 25.35
CA MET A 219 -18.37 -4.85 23.91
C MET A 219 -17.20 -4.07 23.31
N PHE A 220 -16.94 -2.84 23.77
CA PHE A 220 -15.79 -2.05 23.37
C PHE A 220 -14.46 -2.72 23.69
N ILE A 221 -14.32 -3.36 24.86
CA ILE A 221 -13.11 -4.11 25.21
C ILE A 221 -12.92 -5.32 24.28
N VAL A 222 -14.00 -6.03 23.95
CA VAL A 222 -13.96 -7.17 23.01
C VAL A 222 -13.52 -6.69 21.62
N GLU A 223 -14.03 -5.57 21.14
CA GLU A 223 -13.63 -4.97 19.87
C GLU A 223 -12.13 -4.66 19.83
N ILE A 224 -11.59 -4.00 20.87
CA ILE A 224 -10.15 -3.69 20.93
C ILE A 224 -9.32 -4.99 20.96
N LEU A 225 -9.78 -6.03 21.66
CA LEU A 225 -9.08 -7.30 21.73
C LEU A 225 -9.07 -8.00 20.36
N ILE A 226 -10.18 -8.00 19.63
CA ILE A 226 -10.27 -8.52 18.28
C ILE A 226 -9.36 -7.72 17.34
N LEU A 227 -9.40 -6.39 17.39
CA LEU A 227 -8.53 -5.52 16.59
C LEU A 227 -7.06 -5.87 16.84
N TYR A 228 -6.66 -6.00 18.09
CA TYR A 228 -5.29 -6.37 18.46
C TYR A 228 -4.90 -7.75 17.89
N ALA A 229 -5.79 -8.74 17.99
CA ALA A 229 -5.55 -10.07 17.44
C ALA A 229 -5.37 -10.04 15.91
N VAL A 230 -6.19 -9.26 15.19
CA VAL A 230 -6.11 -9.11 13.73
C VAL A 230 -4.81 -8.40 13.32
N VAL A 231 -4.40 -7.36 14.07
CA VAL A 231 -3.10 -6.68 13.83
C VAL A 231 -1.93 -7.64 14.03
N CYS A 232 -1.93 -8.42 15.11
CA CYS A 232 -0.89 -9.44 15.36
C CYS A 232 -0.85 -10.48 14.22
N ALA A 233 -2.00 -10.94 13.78
CA ALA A 233 -2.12 -11.88 12.68
C ALA A 233 -1.57 -11.28 11.36
N ALA A 234 -1.90 -10.03 11.05
CA ALA A 234 -1.39 -9.32 9.88
C ALA A 234 0.15 -9.16 9.93
N ILE A 235 0.71 -8.82 11.10
CA ILE A 235 2.17 -8.73 11.29
C ILE A 235 2.84 -10.08 11.05
N MET A 236 2.29 -11.17 11.59
CA MET A 236 2.82 -12.52 11.39
C MET A 236 2.80 -12.92 9.91
N LEU A 237 1.75 -12.55 9.16
CA LEU A 237 1.66 -12.79 7.72
C LEU A 237 2.75 -12.05 6.95
N VAL A 238 2.92 -10.75 7.21
CA VAL A 238 3.87 -9.90 6.48
C VAL A 238 5.32 -10.27 6.80
N GLN A 239 5.62 -10.68 8.04
CA GLN A 239 6.95 -11.12 8.45
C GLN A 239 7.25 -12.58 8.11
N GLY A 240 6.25 -13.36 7.71
CA GLY A 240 6.38 -14.77 7.39
C GLY A 240 7.37 -15.01 6.24
N VAL A 241 8.44 -15.79 6.51
CA VAL A 241 9.48 -16.11 5.51
C VAL A 241 9.78 -17.61 5.54
N ARG A 242 9.71 -18.26 4.39
CA ARG A 242 10.21 -19.63 4.19
C ARG A 242 11.67 -19.59 3.78
N LYS A 243 12.55 -20.17 4.59
CA LYS A 243 13.99 -20.24 4.32
C LYS A 243 14.32 -21.55 3.58
N ILE A 244 14.83 -21.45 2.35
CA ILE A 244 15.32 -22.59 1.56
C ILE A 244 16.83 -22.64 1.73
N PRO A 245 17.42 -23.79 2.17
CA PRO A 245 18.87 -23.91 2.30
C PRO A 245 19.51 -23.96 0.89
N VAL A 246 20.46 -23.07 0.66
CA VAL A 246 21.28 -23.00 -0.56
C VAL A 246 22.73 -23.18 -0.16
N GLN A 247 23.46 -24.05 -0.88
CA GLN A 247 24.86 -24.28 -0.67
C GLN A 247 25.66 -23.72 -1.86
N TYR A 248 26.66 -22.92 -1.57
CA TYR A 248 27.57 -22.40 -2.57
C TYR A 248 28.84 -23.25 -2.65
N ALA A 249 29.33 -23.49 -3.86
CA ALA A 249 30.59 -24.22 -4.06
C ALA A 249 31.75 -23.52 -3.37
N LYS A 250 32.64 -24.31 -2.75
CA LYS A 250 33.86 -23.80 -2.16
C LYS A 250 34.81 -23.37 -3.26
N ARG A 251 35.38 -22.18 -3.17
CA ARG A 251 36.46 -21.72 -4.05
C ARG A 251 37.77 -21.78 -3.26
N LEU A 252 38.76 -22.47 -3.84
CA LEU A 252 40.13 -22.47 -3.37
C LEU A 252 40.88 -21.34 -4.09
N VAL A 253 41.39 -20.38 -3.33
CA VAL A 253 42.27 -19.32 -3.84
C VAL A 253 43.58 -19.43 -3.07
N GLY A 254 44.59 -20.08 -3.70
CA GLY A 254 45.80 -20.47 -3.01
C GLY A 254 45.53 -21.48 -1.88
N ASN A 255 46.11 -21.25 -0.71
CA ASN A 255 45.95 -22.13 0.45
C ASN A 255 44.72 -21.79 1.33
N LYS A 256 43.89 -20.83 0.94
CA LYS A 256 42.71 -20.40 1.70
C LYS A 256 41.42 -20.85 1.01
N GLN A 257 40.54 -21.52 1.75
CA GLN A 257 39.21 -21.88 1.30
C GLN A 257 38.25 -20.71 1.54
N TYR A 258 37.64 -20.23 0.47
CA TYR A 258 36.58 -19.23 0.51
C TYR A 258 35.26 -19.87 0.10
N GLY A 259 34.16 -19.58 0.83
CA GLY A 259 32.82 -20.11 0.54
C GLY A 259 32.50 -21.42 1.26
N GLY A 260 31.43 -22.09 0.84
CA GLY A 260 30.94 -23.33 1.43
C GLY A 260 30.04 -23.16 2.66
N ALA A 261 29.74 -21.89 3.03
CA ALA A 261 28.74 -21.62 4.06
C ALA A 261 27.33 -21.91 3.52
N ARG A 262 26.49 -22.55 4.32
CA ARG A 262 25.07 -22.70 4.04
C ARG A 262 24.42 -21.31 4.16
N GLN A 263 23.84 -20.85 3.08
CA GLN A 263 23.01 -19.65 3.06
C GLN A 263 21.55 -20.06 2.90
N TYR A 264 20.65 -19.18 3.27
CA TYR A 264 19.21 -19.42 3.13
C TYR A 264 18.64 -18.42 2.15
N LEU A 265 17.90 -18.93 1.16
CA LEU A 265 17.09 -18.11 0.27
C LEU A 265 15.77 -17.81 0.99
N PRO A 266 15.52 -16.54 1.38
CA PRO A 266 14.29 -16.17 2.05
C PRO A 266 13.18 -15.98 1.02
N LEU A 267 12.16 -16.85 1.02
CA LEU A 267 10.92 -16.63 0.26
C LEU A 267 9.89 -16.03 1.22
N LYS A 268 9.46 -14.80 0.96
CA LYS A 268 8.39 -14.15 1.72
C LYS A 268 7.07 -14.87 1.46
N VAL A 269 6.32 -15.20 2.50
CA VAL A 269 4.97 -15.79 2.40
C VAL A 269 4.03 -14.80 1.73
N PHE A 270 4.18 -13.53 2.07
CA PHE A 270 3.44 -12.41 1.50
C PHE A 270 4.29 -11.69 0.43
N ALA A 271 4.73 -12.44 -0.60
CA ALA A 271 5.59 -11.90 -1.67
C ALA A 271 4.89 -10.85 -2.53
N ALA A 272 3.59 -11.00 -2.72
CA ALA A 272 2.76 -10.06 -3.46
C ALA A 272 2.51 -8.74 -2.74
N ASN A 273 2.87 -8.61 -1.45
CA ASN A 273 2.57 -7.46 -0.60
C ASN A 273 1.06 -7.10 -0.65
N VAL A 274 0.73 -5.83 -0.53
CA VAL A 274 -0.65 -5.33 -0.48
C VAL A 274 -1.30 -5.20 -1.87
N MET A 275 -0.51 -5.34 -2.95
CA MET A 275 -0.98 -5.10 -4.32
C MET A 275 -2.21 -5.91 -4.72
N PRO A 276 -2.33 -7.23 -4.45
CA PRO A 276 -3.51 -8.01 -4.83
C PRO A 276 -4.82 -7.46 -4.29
N ILE A 277 -4.79 -6.93 -3.07
CA ILE A 277 -5.98 -6.38 -2.40
C ILE A 277 -6.38 -5.06 -3.06
N ILE A 278 -5.39 -4.20 -3.38
CA ILE A 278 -5.64 -2.94 -4.09
C ILE A 278 -6.22 -3.21 -5.48
N PHE A 279 -5.71 -4.23 -6.19
CA PHE A 279 -6.24 -4.66 -7.49
C PHE A 279 -7.69 -5.15 -7.39
N ALA A 280 -7.97 -6.05 -6.45
CA ALA A 280 -9.32 -6.56 -6.22
C ALA A 280 -10.30 -5.40 -5.93
N GLN A 281 -9.87 -4.45 -5.09
CA GLN A 281 -10.67 -3.29 -4.74
C GLN A 281 -10.89 -2.35 -5.93
N ALA A 282 -9.84 -2.05 -6.71
CA ALA A 282 -9.95 -1.22 -7.91
C ALA A 282 -10.93 -1.83 -8.92
N LEU A 283 -10.94 -3.16 -9.06
CA LEU A 283 -11.85 -3.87 -9.94
C LEU A 283 -13.29 -3.83 -9.45
N MET A 284 -13.50 -3.85 -8.12
CA MET A 284 -14.82 -3.68 -7.50
C MET A 284 -15.39 -2.27 -7.68
N PHE A 285 -14.57 -1.25 -7.99
CA PHE A 285 -15.06 0.09 -8.33
C PHE A 285 -15.65 0.19 -9.76
N ILE A 286 -15.28 -0.72 -10.69
CA ILE A 286 -15.76 -0.67 -12.08
C ILE A 286 -17.29 -0.83 -12.17
N PRO A 287 -17.92 -1.84 -11.55
CA PRO A 287 -19.37 -1.98 -11.55
C PRO A 287 -20.09 -0.74 -10.99
N LEU A 288 -19.53 -0.13 -9.94
CA LEU A 288 -20.07 1.07 -9.31
C LEU A 288 -20.12 2.27 -10.29
N THR A 289 -19.08 2.46 -11.09
CA THR A 289 -19.05 3.53 -12.10
C THR A 289 -20.05 3.27 -13.22
N LEU A 290 -20.17 2.01 -13.67
CA LEU A 290 -21.10 1.64 -14.74
C LEU A 290 -22.56 1.82 -14.33
N VAL A 291 -22.94 1.45 -13.12
CA VAL A 291 -24.33 1.61 -12.61
C VAL A 291 -24.74 3.07 -12.54
N ARG A 292 -23.81 3.98 -12.25
CA ARG A 292 -24.11 5.43 -12.23
C ARG A 292 -24.34 6.05 -13.61
N PHE A 293 -23.82 5.45 -14.66
CA PHE A 293 -24.11 5.87 -16.05
C PHE A 293 -25.43 5.32 -16.56
N GLN A 294 -25.96 4.25 -16.00
CA GLN A 294 -27.20 3.62 -16.41
C GLN A 294 -28.32 4.00 -15.44
N SER A 295 -29.18 4.94 -15.87
CA SER A 295 -30.28 5.46 -15.08
C SER A 295 -31.20 4.35 -14.56
N ALA A 296 -31.47 4.36 -13.26
CA ALA A 296 -32.68 3.95 -12.53
C ALA A 296 -33.16 2.49 -12.53
N SER A 297 -32.61 1.52 -13.27
CA SER A 297 -33.04 0.13 -13.21
C SER A 297 -31.89 -0.85 -12.98
N ALA A 298 -31.03 -0.54 -11.99
CA ALA A 298 -30.02 -1.50 -11.58
C ALA A 298 -30.71 -2.77 -11.01
N SER A 299 -30.37 -3.94 -11.55
CA SER A 299 -30.86 -5.21 -11.02
C SER A 299 -30.49 -5.35 -9.53
N SER A 300 -31.30 -6.07 -8.76
CA SER A 300 -31.07 -6.30 -7.33
C SER A 300 -29.66 -6.86 -7.04
N ALA A 301 -29.10 -7.64 -7.95
CA ALA A 301 -27.74 -8.16 -7.86
C ALA A 301 -26.67 -7.05 -7.96
N LEU A 302 -26.85 -6.04 -8.80
CA LEU A 302 -25.95 -4.91 -8.91
C LEU A 302 -25.98 -4.02 -7.66
N GLN A 303 -27.16 -3.84 -7.05
CA GLN A 303 -27.29 -3.14 -5.77
C GLN A 303 -26.56 -3.87 -4.64
N GLN A 304 -26.65 -5.21 -4.59
CA GLN A 304 -25.92 -6.02 -3.62
C GLN A 304 -24.39 -5.96 -3.81
N LEU A 305 -23.90 -5.79 -5.05
CA LEU A 305 -22.46 -5.58 -5.32
C LEU A 305 -21.97 -4.20 -4.88
N MET A 306 -22.85 -3.25 -4.64
CA MET A 306 -22.50 -1.90 -4.15
C MET A 306 -22.42 -1.82 -2.63
N ASP A 307 -23.03 -2.75 -1.92
CA ASP A 307 -23.06 -2.79 -0.46
C ASP A 307 -21.92 -3.65 0.10
N ASN A 308 -21.00 -3.02 0.80
CA ASN A 308 -19.85 -3.66 1.46
C ASN A 308 -20.25 -4.73 2.49
N ARG A 309 -21.48 -4.71 2.97
CA ARG A 309 -22.01 -5.67 3.93
C ARG A 309 -22.69 -6.87 3.25
N SER A 310 -22.94 -6.77 1.95
CA SER A 310 -23.58 -7.84 1.20
C SER A 310 -22.68 -9.07 1.10
N LEU A 311 -23.31 -10.24 1.25
CA LEU A 311 -22.63 -11.52 1.11
C LEU A 311 -22.06 -11.71 -0.32
N LEU A 312 -22.80 -11.26 -1.34
CA LEU A 312 -22.38 -11.34 -2.73
C LEU A 312 -21.11 -10.52 -2.98
N TYR A 313 -21.05 -9.28 -2.47
CA TYR A 313 -19.85 -8.43 -2.53
C TYR A 313 -18.65 -9.15 -1.93
N ASN A 314 -18.79 -9.68 -0.71
CA ASN A 314 -17.69 -10.32 0.02
C ASN A 314 -17.19 -11.59 -0.68
N ILE A 315 -18.07 -12.41 -1.23
CA ILE A 315 -17.69 -13.63 -1.99
C ILE A 315 -16.87 -13.25 -3.24
N VAL A 316 -17.39 -12.32 -4.05
CA VAL A 316 -16.68 -11.87 -5.26
C VAL A 316 -15.34 -11.26 -4.89
N TYR A 317 -15.29 -10.46 -3.83
CA TYR A 317 -14.06 -9.82 -3.36
C TYR A 317 -12.99 -10.84 -2.92
N VAL A 318 -13.39 -11.90 -2.20
CA VAL A 318 -12.50 -13.01 -1.82
C VAL A 318 -11.93 -13.72 -3.04
N ILE A 319 -12.78 -14.07 -3.99
CA ILE A 319 -12.36 -14.76 -5.21
C ILE A 319 -11.34 -13.89 -5.97
N LEU A 320 -11.60 -12.60 -6.09
CA LEU A 320 -10.68 -11.66 -6.74
C LEU A 320 -9.35 -11.56 -5.99
N ILE A 321 -9.36 -11.47 -4.65
CA ILE A 321 -8.13 -11.43 -3.85
C ILE A 321 -7.30 -12.68 -4.07
N ILE A 322 -7.90 -13.86 -4.02
CA ILE A 322 -7.20 -15.12 -4.23
C ILE A 322 -6.60 -15.16 -5.66
N ALA A 323 -7.40 -14.86 -6.68
CA ALA A 323 -6.96 -14.84 -8.07
C ALA A 323 -5.78 -13.86 -8.28
N PHE A 324 -5.90 -12.63 -7.78
CA PHE A 324 -4.83 -11.63 -7.90
C PHE A 324 -3.60 -11.96 -7.05
N THR A 325 -3.74 -12.64 -5.92
CA THR A 325 -2.59 -13.07 -5.12
C THR A 325 -1.75 -14.07 -5.90
N TYR A 326 -2.37 -15.06 -6.53
CA TYR A 326 -1.66 -15.99 -7.40
C TYR A 326 -1.04 -15.31 -8.60
N PHE A 327 -1.82 -14.50 -9.30
CA PHE A 327 -1.36 -13.76 -10.48
C PHE A 327 -0.16 -12.87 -10.16
N TYR A 328 -0.23 -12.08 -9.10
CA TYR A 328 0.82 -11.16 -8.72
C TYR A 328 2.08 -11.88 -8.19
N THR A 329 1.90 -12.96 -7.46
CA THR A 329 3.03 -13.79 -7.00
C THR A 329 3.79 -14.39 -8.19
N ALA A 330 3.09 -14.87 -9.19
CA ALA A 330 3.70 -15.42 -10.41
C ALA A 330 4.48 -14.37 -11.23
N ILE A 331 4.03 -13.11 -11.22
CA ILE A 331 4.71 -12.02 -11.91
C ILE A 331 5.94 -11.53 -11.14
N THR A 332 5.80 -11.38 -9.82
CA THR A 332 6.85 -10.78 -8.97
C THR A 332 8.02 -11.73 -8.76
N LEU A 333 7.73 -13.00 -8.59
CA LEU A 333 8.74 -14.03 -8.39
C LEU A 333 8.84 -14.88 -9.66
N ASN A 334 9.98 -14.81 -10.33
CA ASN A 334 10.27 -15.64 -11.50
C ASN A 334 11.20 -16.80 -11.11
N PRO A 335 10.67 -18.03 -10.92
CA PRO A 335 11.47 -19.18 -10.47
C PRO A 335 12.60 -19.53 -11.44
N THR A 336 12.40 -19.33 -12.74
CA THR A 336 13.41 -19.62 -13.77
C THR A 336 14.60 -18.68 -13.65
N GLN A 337 14.34 -17.38 -13.49
CA GLN A 337 15.40 -16.39 -13.31
C GLN A 337 16.15 -16.62 -12.00
N MET A 338 15.45 -16.92 -10.90
CA MET A 338 16.07 -17.24 -9.61
C MET A 338 16.97 -18.48 -9.69
N ALA A 339 16.55 -19.52 -10.41
CA ALA A 339 17.35 -20.73 -10.62
C ALA A 339 18.59 -20.46 -11.48
N GLU A 340 18.47 -19.62 -12.52
CA GLU A 340 19.60 -19.20 -13.35
C GLU A 340 20.62 -18.36 -12.58
N ASP A 341 20.14 -17.40 -11.77
CA ASP A 341 20.99 -16.56 -10.93
C ASP A 341 21.75 -17.38 -9.88
N MET A 342 21.07 -18.38 -9.29
CA MET A 342 21.75 -19.36 -8.41
C MET A 342 22.81 -20.14 -9.15
N LYS A 343 22.51 -20.65 -10.37
CA LYS A 343 23.46 -21.39 -11.19
C LYS A 343 24.67 -20.54 -11.56
N ARG A 344 24.47 -19.27 -11.95
CA ARG A 344 25.56 -18.33 -12.27
C ARG A 344 26.49 -18.09 -11.08
N ASN A 345 25.91 -18.06 -9.88
CA ASN A 345 26.68 -17.86 -8.63
C ASN A 345 27.22 -19.18 -8.04
N ASN A 346 27.18 -20.30 -8.78
CA ASN A 346 27.58 -21.64 -8.33
C ASN A 346 26.86 -22.07 -7.03
N GLY A 347 25.60 -21.62 -6.85
CA GLY A 347 24.73 -22.05 -5.76
C GLY A 347 23.84 -23.21 -6.21
N PHE A 348 23.57 -24.13 -5.32
CA PHE A 348 22.65 -25.25 -5.55
C PHE A 348 21.85 -25.55 -4.29
N ILE A 349 20.67 -26.13 -4.49
CA ILE A 349 19.81 -26.62 -3.40
C ILE A 349 20.23 -28.09 -3.16
N PRO A 350 20.58 -28.47 -1.92
CA PRO A 350 20.92 -29.86 -1.62
C PRO A 350 19.77 -30.82 -2.02
N GLY A 351 20.09 -31.84 -2.82
CA GLY A 351 19.13 -32.82 -3.30
C GLY A 351 18.39 -32.46 -4.60
N VAL A 352 18.63 -31.26 -5.19
CA VAL A 352 18.01 -30.83 -6.44
C VAL A 352 19.08 -30.49 -7.48
N LYS A 353 18.94 -31.00 -8.72
CA LYS A 353 19.86 -30.68 -9.82
C LYS A 353 19.76 -29.20 -10.21
N PRO A 354 20.90 -28.48 -10.43
CA PRO A 354 20.88 -27.08 -10.87
C PRO A 354 20.17 -26.91 -12.23
N GLY A 355 19.45 -25.79 -12.39
CA GLY A 355 18.76 -25.43 -13.63
C GLY A 355 17.23 -25.64 -13.56
N LYS A 356 16.64 -26.26 -14.57
CA LYS A 356 15.17 -26.46 -14.64
C LYS A 356 14.56 -27.15 -13.41
N PRO A 357 15.16 -28.27 -12.88
CA PRO A 357 14.61 -28.90 -11.68
C PRO A 357 14.61 -28.00 -10.44
N THR A 358 15.59 -27.08 -10.34
CA THR A 358 15.62 -26.07 -9.28
C THR A 358 14.49 -25.06 -9.43
N ALA A 359 14.18 -24.62 -10.66
CA ALA A 359 13.06 -23.74 -10.94
C ALA A 359 11.72 -24.39 -10.58
N GLU A 360 11.50 -25.65 -10.98
CA GLU A 360 10.28 -26.41 -10.66
C GLU A 360 10.13 -26.63 -9.14
N TYR A 361 11.22 -26.88 -8.44
CA TYR A 361 11.21 -27.01 -6.99
C TYR A 361 10.80 -25.71 -6.30
N ILE A 362 11.38 -24.56 -6.72
CA ILE A 362 11.02 -23.24 -6.20
C ILE A 362 9.56 -22.94 -6.49
N ASP A 363 9.09 -23.18 -7.71
CA ASP A 363 7.71 -22.96 -8.13
C ASP A 363 6.71 -23.78 -7.29
N THR A 364 7.02 -25.04 -7.05
CA THR A 364 6.20 -25.91 -6.17
C THR A 364 6.11 -25.38 -4.76
N ILE A 365 7.22 -24.90 -4.19
CA ILE A 365 7.22 -24.29 -2.86
C ILE A 365 6.40 -23.01 -2.85
N MET A 366 6.59 -22.15 -3.85
CA MET A 366 5.84 -20.89 -3.98
C MET A 366 4.34 -21.13 -4.06
N SER A 367 3.88 -22.05 -4.91
CA SER A 367 2.46 -22.39 -5.03
C SER A 367 1.87 -22.89 -3.71
N ARG A 368 2.63 -23.75 -2.97
CA ARG A 368 2.20 -24.25 -1.66
C ARG A 368 2.13 -23.17 -0.58
N ILE A 369 2.99 -22.15 -0.63
CA ILE A 369 2.99 -21.05 0.33
C ILE A 369 1.91 -20.02 -0.02
N THR A 370 1.67 -19.78 -1.31
CA THR A 370 0.70 -18.80 -1.79
C THR A 370 -0.73 -19.17 -1.42
N TRP A 371 -1.07 -20.47 -1.41
CA TRP A 371 -2.43 -20.91 -1.04
C TRP A 371 -2.86 -20.48 0.37
N PRO A 372 -2.19 -20.86 1.46
CA PRO A 372 -2.57 -20.40 2.79
C PRO A 372 -2.44 -18.89 2.95
N ALA A 373 -1.45 -18.26 2.29
CA ALA A 373 -1.29 -16.81 2.32
C ALA A 373 -2.51 -16.09 1.70
N SER A 374 -2.99 -16.56 0.53
CA SER A 374 -4.15 -15.94 -0.14
C SER A 374 -5.43 -16.07 0.68
N LEU A 375 -5.66 -17.23 1.33
CA LEU A 375 -6.79 -17.43 2.23
C LEU A 375 -6.72 -16.50 3.45
N PHE A 376 -5.53 -16.35 4.01
CA PHE A 376 -5.34 -15.51 5.18
C PHE A 376 -5.53 -14.01 4.86
N ILE A 377 -5.04 -13.57 3.69
CA ILE A 377 -5.27 -12.23 3.17
C ILE A 377 -6.76 -11.98 2.95
N ALA A 378 -7.46 -12.93 2.32
CA ALA A 378 -8.89 -12.85 2.08
C ALA A 378 -9.69 -12.79 3.39
N PHE A 379 -9.29 -13.56 4.40
CA PHE A 379 -9.90 -13.52 5.73
C PHE A 379 -9.75 -12.14 6.39
N ILE A 380 -8.53 -11.56 6.38
CA ILE A 380 -8.31 -10.20 6.91
C ILE A 380 -9.11 -9.17 6.09
N ALA A 381 -9.23 -9.35 4.78
CA ALA A 381 -9.96 -8.43 3.92
C ALA A 381 -11.47 -8.37 4.21
N ILE A 382 -12.06 -9.47 4.69
CA ILE A 382 -13.50 -9.54 5.06
C ILE A 382 -13.76 -9.07 6.50
N MET A 383 -12.72 -8.98 7.34
CA MET A 383 -12.90 -8.58 8.74
C MET A 383 -13.76 -7.32 8.97
N PRO A 384 -13.68 -6.27 8.14
CA PRO A 384 -14.57 -5.12 8.29
C PRO A 384 -16.05 -5.46 8.14
N ALA A 385 -16.41 -6.39 7.26
CA ALA A 385 -17.78 -6.85 7.09
C ALA A 385 -18.25 -7.65 8.31
N LEU A 386 -17.38 -8.50 8.87
CA LEU A 386 -17.66 -9.24 10.09
C LEU A 386 -17.80 -8.31 11.32
N ALA A 387 -16.94 -7.29 11.42
CA ALA A 387 -17.06 -6.26 12.46
C ALA A 387 -18.38 -5.48 12.36
N GLY A 388 -18.87 -5.27 11.14
CA GLY A 388 -20.19 -4.67 10.91
C GLY A 388 -21.37 -5.51 11.47
N LEU A 389 -21.22 -6.83 11.59
CA LEU A 389 -22.22 -7.70 12.23
C LEU A 389 -22.24 -7.58 13.77
N LEU A 390 -21.16 -7.05 14.35
CA LEU A 390 -21.05 -6.75 15.78
C LEU A 390 -21.49 -5.33 16.14
N ASP A 391 -22.25 -4.67 15.25
CA ASP A 391 -22.71 -3.28 15.39
C ASP A 391 -21.59 -2.26 15.63
N VAL A 392 -20.38 -2.54 15.13
CA VAL A 392 -19.26 -1.59 15.11
C VAL A 392 -19.59 -0.48 14.12
N GLN A 393 -19.30 0.78 14.50
CA GLN A 393 -19.46 1.93 13.63
C GLN A 393 -18.68 1.73 12.32
N GLN A 394 -19.31 2.04 11.18
CA GLN A 394 -18.75 1.76 9.86
C GLN A 394 -17.38 2.40 9.63
N ALA A 395 -17.18 3.62 10.15
CA ALA A 395 -15.88 4.29 10.05
C ALA A 395 -14.78 3.55 10.83
N PHE A 396 -15.10 2.93 11.96
CA PHE A 396 -14.15 2.19 12.78
C PHE A 396 -13.96 0.76 12.31
N SER A 397 -15.03 0.11 11.79
CA SER A 397 -14.95 -1.27 11.26
C SER A 397 -13.92 -1.43 10.16
N GLN A 398 -13.68 -0.40 9.35
CA GLN A 398 -12.67 -0.41 8.28
C GLN A 398 -11.23 -0.55 8.80
N PHE A 399 -10.97 -0.24 10.08
CA PHE A 399 -9.68 -0.44 10.71
C PHE A 399 -9.49 -1.85 11.28
N PHE A 400 -10.56 -2.65 11.39
CA PHE A 400 -10.46 -4.05 11.84
C PHE A 400 -9.82 -4.98 10.82
N GLY A 401 -9.60 -4.52 9.60
CA GLY A 401 -9.02 -5.36 8.56
C GLY A 401 -9.06 -4.66 7.21
N GLY A 402 -9.31 -5.47 6.18
CA GLY A 402 -9.38 -4.97 4.82
C GLY A 402 -8.04 -4.45 4.31
N THR A 403 -8.14 -3.63 3.28
CA THR A 403 -6.98 -3.02 2.63
C THR A 403 -6.21 -2.08 3.55
N SER A 404 -6.92 -1.31 4.38
CA SER A 404 -6.34 -0.26 5.22
C SER A 404 -5.36 -0.79 6.25
N LEU A 405 -5.75 -1.82 6.99
CA LEU A 405 -4.88 -2.43 8.01
C LEU A 405 -3.66 -3.08 7.38
N LEU A 406 -3.84 -3.85 6.29
CA LEU A 406 -2.74 -4.52 5.63
C LEU A 406 -1.75 -3.54 4.98
N ILE A 407 -2.25 -2.44 4.38
CA ILE A 407 -1.40 -1.36 3.87
C ILE A 407 -0.60 -0.74 5.01
N LEU A 408 -1.28 -0.40 6.11
CA LEU A 408 -0.64 0.24 7.26
C LEU A 408 0.47 -0.63 7.84
N VAL A 409 0.18 -1.92 8.12
CA VAL A 409 1.15 -2.88 8.65
C VAL A 409 2.30 -3.10 7.67
N GLY A 410 2.01 -3.29 6.38
CA GLY A 410 3.03 -3.49 5.34
C GLY A 410 3.98 -2.30 5.23
N VAL A 411 3.44 -1.07 5.17
CA VAL A 411 4.24 0.16 5.07
C VAL A 411 5.10 0.38 6.32
N ILE A 412 4.56 0.15 7.51
CA ILE A 412 5.31 0.31 8.76
C ILE A 412 6.47 -0.70 8.79
N ILE A 413 6.23 -1.97 8.44
CA ILE A 413 7.28 -3.01 8.44
C ILE A 413 8.34 -2.70 7.40
N ASP A 414 7.96 -2.32 6.17
CA ASP A 414 8.91 -1.99 5.11
C ASP A 414 9.76 -0.76 5.48
N THR A 415 9.17 0.26 6.08
CA THR A 415 9.91 1.46 6.54
C THR A 415 10.86 1.14 7.69
N LEU A 416 10.44 0.30 8.65
CA LEU A 416 11.29 -0.16 9.74
C LEU A 416 12.49 -0.97 9.23
N GLN A 417 12.27 -1.90 8.28
CA GLN A 417 13.34 -2.68 7.65
C GLN A 417 14.34 -1.78 6.92
N GLN A 418 13.88 -0.73 6.25
CA GLN A 418 14.79 0.23 5.61
C GLN A 418 15.60 1.04 6.63
N ILE A 419 14.99 1.48 7.72
CA ILE A 419 15.70 2.16 8.81
C ILE A 419 16.76 1.22 9.42
N GLU A 420 16.41 -0.02 9.69
CA GLU A 420 17.34 -1.02 10.21
C GLU A 420 18.51 -1.28 9.25
N SER A 421 18.26 -1.40 7.96
CA SER A 421 19.31 -1.60 6.97
C SER A 421 20.28 -0.41 6.91
N HIS A 422 19.78 0.81 7.00
CA HIS A 422 20.62 2.03 7.07
C HIS A 422 21.46 2.07 8.37
N LEU A 423 20.89 1.65 9.49
CA LEU A 423 21.62 1.57 10.77
C LEU A 423 22.74 0.54 10.71
N LEU A 424 22.48 -0.63 10.14
CA LEU A 424 23.46 -1.71 9.99
C LEU A 424 24.63 -1.31 9.08
N MET A 425 24.35 -0.71 7.91
CA MET A 425 25.40 -0.26 6.98
C MET A 425 26.41 0.68 7.67
N ARG A 426 25.92 1.63 8.46
CA ARG A 426 26.81 2.56 9.20
C ARG A 426 27.58 1.92 10.34
N HIS A 427 27.04 0.89 10.97
CA HIS A 427 27.75 0.14 11.99
C HIS A 427 28.95 -0.62 11.40
N TYR A 428 28.81 -1.17 10.19
CA TYR A 428 29.89 -1.80 9.44
C TYR A 428 30.95 -0.79 8.98
N ASP A 429 30.58 0.39 8.51
CA ASP A 429 31.52 1.46 8.12
C ASP A 429 32.35 1.93 9.32
N GLY A 430 31.76 2.02 10.50
CA GLY A 430 32.47 2.34 11.75
C GLY A 430 33.52 1.29 12.14
N LEU A 431 33.21 0.02 11.95
CA LEU A 431 34.13 -1.10 12.22
C LEU A 431 35.28 -1.15 11.20
N LEU A 432 35.01 -0.88 9.92
CA LEU A 432 36.02 -0.83 8.87
C LEU A 432 37.00 0.35 9.06
N ASN A 433 36.50 1.51 9.47
CA ASN A 433 37.33 2.68 9.77
C ASN A 433 38.16 2.50 11.04
N SER A 434 37.63 1.83 12.07
CA SER A 434 38.42 1.50 13.28
C SER A 434 39.50 0.46 13.02
N GLY A 435 39.27 -0.48 12.08
CA GLY A 435 40.28 -1.46 11.64
C GLY A 435 41.41 -0.84 10.82
N ARG A 436 41.12 0.21 10.04
CA ARG A 436 42.08 0.89 9.19
C ARG A 436 43.02 1.81 9.98
N THR A 437 42.53 2.43 11.04
CA THR A 437 43.35 3.25 11.95
C THR A 437 44.30 2.40 12.81
N ARG A 438 43.92 1.17 13.13
CA ARG A 438 44.77 0.25 13.89
C ARG A 438 45.96 -0.31 13.06
N ASN A 439 45.76 -0.50 11.74
CA ASN A 439 46.81 -0.95 10.84
C ASN A 439 47.76 0.17 10.38
N ALA A 440 47.28 1.43 10.33
CA ALA A 440 48.10 2.57 9.98
C ALA A 440 49.13 2.92 11.09
N GLY A 441 48.82 2.63 12.36
CA GLY A 441 49.76 2.80 13.46
C GLY A 441 50.82 1.71 13.57
N ALA A 442 50.63 0.53 12.94
CA ALA A 442 51.57 -0.56 12.97
C ALA A 442 52.63 -0.55 11.86
N ILE A 443 52.40 0.30 10.81
CA ILE A 443 53.35 0.44 9.65
C ILE A 443 54.36 1.56 9.87
N SER A 444 54.18 2.43 10.86
CA SER A 444 55.14 3.50 11.18
C SER A 444 56.17 3.16 12.24
N ALA A 445 56.24 1.90 12.63
CA ALA A 445 57.20 1.41 13.66
C ALA A 445 58.23 0.37 13.15
N TYR A 446 58.56 0.41 11.82
CA TYR A 446 59.70 -0.29 11.27
C TYR A 446 60.48 0.63 10.32
#